data_34bf6fc2985a416286c8b1e48d2ebefb
#
_entry.id   34bf6fc2985a416286c8b1e48d2ebefb
#
_cell.length_a   1.000
_cell.length_b   1.000
_cell.length_c   1.000
_cell.angle_alpha   90.00
_cell.angle_beta   90.00
_cell.angle_gamma   90.00
#
_symmetry.space_group_name_H-M   'P 1'
#
loop_
_entity.id
_entity.type
_entity.pdbx_description
1 polymer ?
#
loop_
_entity_poly.entity_id
_entity_poly.type
_entity_poly.pdbx_seq_one_letter_code
_entity_poly.pdbx_strand_id
1 'polypeptide(L)'
;TAPGKGEMKNIVFGVNSDEITDEDTIVSAASCTTNGITPVLKVVNDEYGVQYGHVETVHAFTNDQNLTDNFHKGARRGRAAGLNMVLTETGAAKAVAKALPELKGKLSGNAIRVPTPDVSMAIINLSLEKATSVEELNARLQRESLTGELRGQIGYVDSPEVVSTDFVGSDRAGVVDGLATLVNNEGKNAILYVWYDNEYGYSHQVVRVVEKMAGQDVPAFPTA
;
A
#
# COMPACT_ATOMS: atom_id res chain seq x y z
N THR A 1 -2.35 15.41 4.59
CA THR A 1 -2.95 14.44 3.66
C THR A 1 -2.26 14.42 2.29
N ALA A 2 -0.95 14.58 2.26
CA ALA A 2 -0.13 14.50 1.06
C ALA A 2 1.24 13.92 1.42
N PRO A 3 1.94 13.26 0.48
CA PRO A 3 3.29 12.75 0.73
C PRO A 3 4.23 13.88 1.17
N GLY A 4 4.84 13.70 2.33
CA GLY A 4 5.77 14.69 2.89
C GLY A 4 7.05 14.83 2.07
N LYS A 5 7.51 16.06 1.89
CA LYS A 5 8.77 16.38 1.20
C LYS A 5 9.86 16.71 2.22
N GLY A 6 11.13 16.55 1.80
CA GLY A 6 12.27 16.85 2.64
C GLY A 6 12.33 15.95 3.88
N GLU A 7 12.63 16.56 5.03
CA GLU A 7 12.81 15.88 6.32
C GLU A 7 11.51 15.57 7.06
N MET A 8 10.35 15.95 6.51
CA MET A 8 9.06 15.65 7.12
C MET A 8 8.89 14.14 7.33
N LYS A 9 8.51 13.76 8.56
CA LYS A 9 8.17 12.37 8.89
C LYS A 9 7.02 11.90 8.01
N ASN A 10 7.20 10.76 7.36
CA ASN A 10 6.15 10.07 6.62
C ASN A 10 5.72 8.86 7.44
N ILE A 11 4.55 8.92 7.99
CA ILE A 11 4.02 7.91 8.90
C ILE A 11 3.10 6.96 8.15
N VAL A 12 3.39 5.69 8.28
CA VAL A 12 2.49 4.59 7.92
C VAL A 12 2.05 3.97 9.24
N PHE A 13 0.77 4.14 9.58
CA PHE A 13 0.24 3.72 10.87
C PHE A 13 0.47 2.21 11.10
N GLY A 14 0.89 1.85 12.32
CA GLY A 14 1.24 0.48 12.71
C GLY A 14 2.62 0.01 12.24
N VAL A 15 3.26 0.71 11.30
CA VAL A 15 4.62 0.38 10.84
C VAL A 15 5.67 1.22 11.52
N ASN A 16 5.55 2.53 11.43
CA ASN A 16 6.46 3.49 12.07
C ASN A 16 5.72 4.61 12.84
N SER A 17 4.49 4.36 13.26
CA SER A 17 3.71 5.35 14.01
C SER A 17 4.31 5.69 15.39
N ASP A 18 5.18 4.84 15.92
CA ASP A 18 5.88 5.09 17.19
C ASP A 18 7.04 6.11 17.05
N GLU A 19 7.38 6.52 15.83
CA GLU A 19 8.27 7.64 15.58
C GLU A 19 7.62 9.01 15.87
N ILE A 20 6.28 9.06 16.04
CA ILE A 20 5.57 10.28 16.42
C ILE A 20 5.89 10.62 17.89
N THR A 21 6.29 11.85 18.12
CA THR A 21 6.61 12.38 19.45
C THR A 21 5.74 13.61 19.76
N ASP A 22 5.70 14.01 21.02
CA ASP A 22 4.94 15.19 21.46
C ASP A 22 5.47 16.52 20.82
N GLU A 23 6.68 16.49 20.28
CA GLU A 23 7.27 17.64 19.59
C GLU A 23 6.81 17.76 18.12
N ASP A 24 6.22 16.70 17.55
CA ASP A 24 5.76 16.68 16.17
C ASP A 24 4.46 17.47 16.01
N THR A 25 4.54 18.62 15.41
CA THR A 25 3.37 19.47 15.08
C THR A 25 2.82 19.20 13.69
N ILE A 26 3.65 18.68 12.80
CA ILE A 26 3.29 18.37 11.41
C ILE A 26 3.97 17.07 10.99
N VAL A 27 3.17 16.11 10.59
CA VAL A 27 3.61 14.85 9.96
C VAL A 27 2.84 14.60 8.67
N SER A 28 3.33 13.71 7.83
CA SER A 28 2.62 13.23 6.64
C SER A 28 2.14 11.80 6.86
N ALA A 29 0.89 11.51 6.58
CA ALA A 29 0.36 10.14 6.53
C ALA A 29 0.73 9.40 5.23
N ALA A 30 1.83 9.78 4.58
CA ALA A 30 2.33 9.23 3.32
C ALA A 30 1.29 9.33 2.17
N SER A 31 1.18 8.29 1.34
CA SER A 31 0.20 8.20 0.25
C SER A 31 -0.66 6.95 0.38
N CYS A 32 -1.78 6.90 -0.35
CA CYS A 32 -2.65 5.73 -0.39
C CYS A 32 -1.88 4.45 -0.80
N THR A 33 -1.11 4.52 -1.88
CA THR A 33 -0.29 3.38 -2.34
C THR A 33 0.76 3.00 -1.29
N THR A 34 1.46 3.97 -0.70
CA THR A 34 2.46 3.69 0.35
C THR A 34 1.82 2.99 1.54
N ASN A 35 0.65 3.45 2.01
CA ASN A 35 -0.07 2.80 3.09
C ASN A 35 -0.53 1.38 2.71
N GLY A 36 -1.02 1.19 1.49
CA GLY A 36 -1.49 -0.11 1.01
C GLY A 36 -0.42 -1.19 0.98
N ILE A 37 0.80 -0.82 0.59
CA ILE A 37 1.88 -1.81 0.37
C ILE A 37 2.83 -1.97 1.56
N THR A 38 3.07 -0.92 2.35
CA THR A 38 4.13 -0.93 3.38
C THR A 38 3.87 -1.97 4.48
N PRO A 39 2.65 -2.12 5.03
CA PRO A 39 2.37 -3.15 6.02
C PRO A 39 2.63 -4.57 5.49
N VAL A 40 2.22 -4.85 4.25
CA VAL A 40 2.46 -6.14 3.60
C VAL A 40 3.95 -6.38 3.38
N LEU A 41 4.67 -5.38 2.87
CA LEU A 41 6.12 -5.44 2.68
C LEU A 41 6.87 -5.65 3.99
N LYS A 42 6.41 -5.06 5.11
CA LYS A 42 6.99 -5.29 6.43
C LYS A 42 6.89 -6.76 6.82
N VAL A 43 5.70 -7.35 6.73
CA VAL A 43 5.49 -8.77 7.07
C VAL A 43 6.38 -9.69 6.23
N VAL A 44 6.44 -9.44 4.91
CA VAL A 44 7.24 -10.27 4.00
C VAL A 44 8.74 -10.07 4.25
N ASN A 45 9.18 -8.85 4.48
CA ASN A 45 10.60 -8.56 4.75
C ASN A 45 11.07 -9.16 6.07
N ASP A 46 10.26 -9.04 7.13
CA ASP A 46 10.59 -9.57 8.46
C ASP A 46 10.70 -11.10 8.45
N GLU A 47 9.86 -11.79 7.69
CA GLU A 47 9.83 -13.26 7.64
C GLU A 47 10.84 -13.83 6.63
N TYR A 48 10.86 -13.28 5.42
CA TYR A 48 11.58 -13.90 4.28
C TYR A 48 12.80 -13.10 3.81
N GLY A 49 12.92 -11.83 4.21
CA GLY A 49 13.94 -10.90 3.70
C GLY A 49 13.70 -10.52 2.24
N VAL A 50 13.61 -9.22 1.97
CA VAL A 50 13.47 -8.69 0.60
C VAL A 50 14.83 -8.26 0.09
N GLN A 51 15.31 -8.87 -0.99
CA GLN A 51 16.53 -8.47 -1.68
C GLN A 51 16.31 -7.27 -2.58
N TYR A 52 15.29 -7.36 -3.44
CA TYR A 52 14.78 -6.26 -4.27
C TYR A 52 13.34 -6.52 -4.67
N GLY A 53 12.67 -5.48 -5.18
CA GLY A 53 11.33 -5.64 -5.68
C GLY A 53 10.91 -4.53 -6.65
N HIS A 54 9.80 -4.79 -7.33
CA HIS A 54 9.12 -3.83 -8.19
C HIS A 54 7.65 -3.75 -7.85
N VAL A 55 7.16 -2.53 -7.64
CA VAL A 55 5.76 -2.26 -7.38
C VAL A 55 5.15 -1.58 -8.61
N GLU A 56 4.27 -2.29 -9.28
CA GLU A 56 3.37 -1.72 -10.27
C GLU A 56 2.03 -1.44 -9.61
N THR A 57 1.48 -0.24 -9.72
CA THR A 57 0.12 0.01 -9.26
C THR A 57 -0.82 0.30 -10.42
N VAL A 58 -1.88 -0.52 -10.54
CA VAL A 58 -3.05 -0.24 -11.36
C VAL A 58 -3.96 0.66 -10.52
N HIS A 59 -3.96 1.94 -10.81
CA HIS A 59 -4.48 2.96 -9.91
C HIS A 59 -5.69 3.68 -10.51
N ALA A 60 -6.75 3.80 -9.73
CA ALA A 60 -7.89 4.64 -10.06
C ALA A 60 -7.43 6.05 -10.46
N PHE A 61 -8.14 6.72 -11.38
CA PHE A 61 -7.83 8.10 -11.70
C PHE A 61 -8.08 9.01 -10.49
N THR A 62 -7.33 10.07 -10.40
CA THR A 62 -7.44 11.05 -9.30
C THR A 62 -7.47 12.45 -9.86
N ASN A 63 -7.76 13.43 -9.01
CA ASN A 63 -7.82 14.85 -9.39
C ASN A 63 -6.49 15.42 -9.96
N ASP A 64 -5.40 14.65 -9.91
CA ASP A 64 -4.12 15.00 -10.57
C ASP A 64 -4.12 14.67 -12.08
N GLN A 65 -5.23 14.18 -12.64
CA GLN A 65 -5.42 13.94 -14.06
C GLN A 65 -6.51 14.85 -14.62
N ASN A 66 -6.34 15.30 -15.87
CA ASN A 66 -7.38 16.06 -16.54
C ASN A 66 -8.59 15.17 -16.87
N LEU A 67 -9.78 15.70 -16.67
CA LEU A 67 -11.03 15.03 -17.05
C LEU A 67 -11.14 14.89 -18.57
N THR A 68 -10.78 15.95 -19.28
CA THR A 68 -10.69 16.00 -20.75
C THR A 68 -9.26 16.33 -21.17
N ASP A 69 -8.92 16.08 -22.44
CA ASP A 69 -7.59 16.41 -22.98
C ASP A 69 -7.28 17.89 -22.78
N ASN A 70 -6.24 18.19 -22.01
CA ASN A 70 -5.78 19.55 -21.75
C ASN A 70 -4.32 19.54 -21.30
N PHE A 71 -3.70 20.74 -21.26
CA PHE A 71 -2.32 20.88 -20.78
C PHE A 71 -2.16 20.38 -19.35
N HIS A 72 -1.07 19.65 -19.14
CA HIS A 72 -0.60 19.21 -17.81
C HIS A 72 0.92 19.12 -17.83
N LYS A 73 1.59 19.49 -16.75
CA LYS A 73 3.06 19.42 -16.63
C LYS A 73 3.63 18.01 -16.83
N GLY A 74 2.88 16.99 -16.43
CA GLY A 74 3.13 15.58 -16.75
C GLY A 74 2.32 15.21 -17.99
N ALA A 75 2.91 15.26 -19.17
CA ALA A 75 2.21 15.22 -20.45
C ALA A 75 1.11 14.14 -20.56
N ARG A 76 1.39 12.91 -20.11
CA ARG A 76 0.40 11.81 -20.16
C ARG A 76 -0.81 12.04 -19.24
N ARG A 77 -0.63 12.75 -18.11
CA ARG A 77 -1.72 13.07 -17.18
C ARG A 77 -2.69 14.14 -17.71
N GLY A 78 -2.31 14.81 -18.80
CA GLY A 78 -3.16 15.74 -19.52
C GLY A 78 -4.20 15.07 -20.43
N ARG A 79 -4.11 13.75 -20.65
CA ARG A 79 -5.07 13.00 -21.45
C ARG A 79 -6.31 12.65 -20.61
N ALA A 80 -7.47 12.60 -21.26
CA ALA A 80 -8.77 12.36 -20.63
C ALA A 80 -8.77 11.10 -19.73
N ALA A 81 -8.90 11.30 -18.41
CA ALA A 81 -8.75 10.26 -17.40
C ALA A 81 -9.77 9.12 -17.54
N GLY A 82 -11.02 9.44 -17.91
CA GLY A 82 -12.08 8.45 -18.06
C GLY A 82 -12.01 7.61 -19.34
N LEU A 83 -11.05 7.88 -20.23
CA LEU A 83 -10.95 7.21 -21.54
C LEU A 83 -9.61 6.50 -21.78
N ASN A 84 -8.62 6.74 -20.92
CA ASN A 84 -7.24 6.30 -21.20
C ASN A 84 -6.61 5.57 -20.03
N MET A 85 -5.83 4.54 -20.31
CA MET A 85 -4.79 4.05 -19.42
C MET A 85 -3.56 4.95 -19.57
N VAL A 86 -3.01 5.39 -18.44
CA VAL A 86 -1.89 6.35 -18.41
C VAL A 86 -0.73 5.80 -17.59
N LEU A 87 0.39 5.53 -18.25
CA LEU A 87 1.65 5.25 -17.55
C LEU A 87 2.18 6.51 -16.89
N THR A 88 2.50 6.44 -15.61
CA THR A 88 3.04 7.56 -14.85
C THR A 88 3.98 7.10 -13.74
N GLU A 89 4.75 8.02 -13.21
CA GLU A 89 5.62 7.75 -12.08
C GLU A 89 4.81 7.60 -10.79
N THR A 90 5.33 6.80 -9.85
CA THR A 90 4.89 6.75 -8.46
C THR A 90 6.06 6.97 -7.52
N GLY A 91 5.85 7.76 -6.49
CA GLY A 91 6.81 7.94 -5.40
C GLY A 91 6.74 6.85 -4.33
N ALA A 92 5.80 5.89 -4.46
CA ALA A 92 5.49 4.92 -3.40
C ALA A 92 6.71 4.07 -3.00
N ALA A 93 7.47 3.55 -3.97
CA ALA A 93 8.67 2.75 -3.69
C ALA A 93 9.73 3.52 -2.86
N LYS A 94 9.93 4.80 -3.15
CA LYS A 94 10.82 5.67 -2.37
C LYS A 94 10.22 6.02 -0.99
N ALA A 95 8.90 6.15 -0.94
CA ALA A 95 8.20 6.50 0.30
C ALA A 95 8.17 5.32 1.29
N VAL A 96 8.10 4.08 0.82
CA VAL A 96 8.24 2.88 1.65
C VAL A 96 9.55 2.92 2.45
N ALA A 97 10.65 3.31 1.81
CA ALA A 97 11.97 3.38 2.47
C ALA A 97 12.06 4.45 3.57
N LYS A 98 11.09 5.35 3.69
CA LYS A 98 11.00 6.28 4.82
C LYS A 98 10.38 5.63 6.06
N ALA A 99 9.45 4.68 5.87
CA ALA A 99 8.81 3.95 6.95
C ALA A 99 9.51 2.60 7.26
N LEU A 100 10.20 2.03 6.26
CA LEU A 100 11.00 0.80 6.36
C LEU A 100 12.40 1.07 5.79
N PRO A 101 13.32 1.65 6.57
CA PRO A 101 14.65 2.04 6.09
C PRO A 101 15.49 0.89 5.52
N GLU A 102 15.27 -0.33 5.96
CA GLU A 102 15.91 -1.55 5.48
C GLU A 102 15.61 -1.88 4.01
N LEU A 103 14.53 -1.32 3.46
CA LEU A 103 14.16 -1.44 2.04
C LEU A 103 14.70 -0.29 1.18
N LYS A 104 15.54 0.58 1.74
CA LYS A 104 16.12 1.69 1.00
C LYS A 104 16.96 1.19 -0.18
N GLY A 105 16.60 1.65 -1.38
CA GLY A 105 17.29 1.28 -2.63
C GLY A 105 16.93 -0.10 -3.18
N LYS A 106 16.12 -0.88 -2.47
CA LYS A 106 15.71 -2.22 -2.91
C LYS A 106 14.43 -2.21 -3.77
N LEU A 107 13.66 -1.13 -3.76
CA LEU A 107 12.39 -1.08 -4.45
C LEU A 107 12.40 -0.07 -5.60
N SER A 108 11.79 -0.48 -6.71
CA SER A 108 11.41 0.39 -7.83
C SER A 108 9.88 0.37 -8.00
N GLY A 109 9.34 1.30 -8.79
CA GLY A 109 7.91 1.26 -9.06
C GLY A 109 7.44 2.33 -10.03
N ASN A 110 6.28 2.07 -10.63
CA ASN A 110 5.53 2.96 -11.49
C ASN A 110 4.02 2.74 -11.31
N ALA A 111 3.22 3.50 -12.04
CA ALA A 111 1.78 3.42 -11.96
C ALA A 111 1.14 3.41 -13.35
N ILE A 112 0.08 2.62 -13.48
CA ILE A 112 -0.85 2.66 -14.60
C ILE A 112 -2.14 3.24 -14.07
N ARG A 113 -2.50 4.47 -14.47
CA ARG A 113 -3.82 5.03 -14.18
C ARG A 113 -4.84 4.42 -15.12
N VAL A 114 -5.99 4.03 -14.57
CA VAL A 114 -7.08 3.38 -15.31
C VAL A 114 -8.39 4.15 -15.13
N PRO A 115 -9.35 4.01 -16.08
CA PRO A 115 -10.67 4.67 -16.00
C PRO A 115 -11.59 4.04 -14.94
N THR A 116 -11.10 3.88 -13.72
CA THR A 116 -11.84 3.35 -12.57
C THR A 116 -11.92 4.46 -11.53
N PRO A 117 -13.10 4.78 -10.98
CA PRO A 117 -13.26 5.95 -10.11
C PRO A 117 -12.64 5.75 -8.74
N ASP A 118 -12.62 4.54 -8.23
CA ASP A 118 -12.11 4.19 -6.91
C ASP A 118 -11.59 2.76 -6.87
N VAL A 119 -10.84 2.44 -5.84
CA VAL A 119 -10.08 1.21 -5.59
C VAL A 119 -8.97 0.98 -6.61
N SER A 120 -7.79 0.85 -6.09
CA SER A 120 -6.55 0.59 -6.79
C SER A 120 -6.00 -0.77 -6.40
N MET A 121 -5.08 -1.30 -7.21
CA MET A 121 -4.41 -2.56 -6.93
C MET A 121 -2.90 -2.39 -7.11
N ALA A 122 -2.12 -2.81 -6.13
CA ALA A 122 -0.67 -2.93 -6.26
C ALA A 122 -0.27 -4.36 -6.61
N ILE A 123 0.58 -4.49 -7.61
CA ILE A 123 1.27 -5.74 -7.97
C ILE A 123 2.69 -5.62 -7.43
N ILE A 124 3.05 -6.46 -6.49
CA ILE A 124 4.31 -6.41 -5.76
C ILE A 124 5.15 -7.62 -6.17
N ASN A 125 6.14 -7.40 -7.02
CA ASN A 125 7.09 -8.43 -7.43
C ASN A 125 8.32 -8.37 -6.54
N LEU A 126 8.65 -9.47 -5.86
CA LEU A 126 9.73 -9.53 -4.88
C LEU A 126 10.71 -10.66 -5.18
N SER A 127 11.99 -10.37 -4.98
CA SER A 127 13.02 -11.38 -4.80
C SER A 127 13.34 -11.50 -3.31
N LEU A 128 13.27 -12.73 -2.80
CA LEU A 128 13.36 -13.05 -1.39
C LEU A 128 14.72 -13.70 -1.04
N GLU A 129 15.19 -13.48 0.18
CA GLU A 129 16.39 -14.13 0.71
C GLU A 129 16.11 -15.60 1.07
N LYS A 130 14.97 -15.84 1.73
CA LYS A 130 14.51 -17.17 2.13
C LYS A 130 13.41 -17.63 1.16
N ALA A 131 13.48 -18.89 0.78
CA ALA A 131 12.43 -19.52 -0.01
C ALA A 131 11.11 -19.66 0.78
N THR A 132 10.00 -19.61 0.07
CA THR A 132 8.65 -19.86 0.60
C THR A 132 7.79 -20.54 -0.45
N SER A 133 6.60 -20.95 -0.09
CA SER A 133 5.55 -21.41 -1.01
C SER A 133 4.36 -20.43 -1.02
N VAL A 134 3.43 -20.63 -1.95
CA VAL A 134 2.16 -19.86 -1.97
C VAL A 134 1.39 -20.09 -0.68
N GLU A 135 1.32 -21.33 -0.22
CA GLU A 135 0.59 -21.74 0.99
C GLU A 135 1.19 -21.09 2.25
N GLU A 136 2.51 -21.13 2.40
CA GLU A 136 3.20 -20.56 3.56
C GLU A 136 3.07 -19.04 3.60
N LEU A 137 3.30 -18.38 2.46
CA LEU A 137 3.20 -16.93 2.32
C LEU A 137 1.78 -16.45 2.60
N ASN A 138 0.77 -17.11 2.00
CA ASN A 138 -0.63 -16.80 2.23
C ASN A 138 -1.06 -17.04 3.68
N ALA A 139 -0.66 -18.18 4.27
CA ALA A 139 -0.96 -18.47 5.67
C ALA A 139 -0.33 -17.43 6.62
N ARG A 140 0.89 -16.93 6.31
CA ARG A 140 1.53 -15.87 7.10
C ARG A 140 0.76 -14.55 7.02
N LEU A 141 0.37 -14.13 5.81
CA LEU A 141 -0.37 -12.89 5.59
C LEU A 141 -1.79 -12.95 6.15
N GLN A 142 -2.49 -14.08 5.98
CA GLN A 142 -3.81 -14.30 6.55
C GLN A 142 -3.77 -14.26 8.09
N ARG A 143 -2.79 -14.91 8.71
CA ARG A 143 -2.61 -14.85 10.17
C ARG A 143 -2.38 -13.42 10.64
N GLU A 144 -1.55 -12.64 9.92
CA GLU A 144 -1.32 -11.23 10.26
C GLU A 144 -2.62 -10.42 10.20
N SER A 145 -3.45 -10.66 9.17
CA SER A 145 -4.73 -9.93 9.00
C SER A 145 -5.76 -10.26 10.11
N LEU A 146 -5.67 -11.43 10.72
CA LEU A 146 -6.62 -11.88 11.74
C LEU A 146 -6.16 -11.58 13.16
N THR A 147 -4.91 -11.87 13.47
CA THR A 147 -4.40 -11.87 14.86
C THR A 147 -3.08 -11.13 15.05
N GLY A 148 -2.44 -10.67 13.97
CA GLY A 148 -1.16 -9.97 14.04
C GLY A 148 -1.29 -8.52 14.53
N GLU A 149 -0.14 -7.90 14.74
CA GLU A 149 -0.06 -6.48 15.15
C GLU A 149 -0.62 -5.54 14.06
N LEU A 150 -0.47 -5.93 12.79
CA LEU A 150 -0.97 -5.16 11.64
C LEU A 150 -2.38 -5.55 11.19
N ARG A 151 -3.14 -6.31 12.02
CA ARG A 151 -4.52 -6.74 11.68
C ARG A 151 -5.48 -5.60 11.37
N GLY A 152 -5.22 -4.41 11.91
CA GLY A 152 -5.96 -3.20 11.58
C GLY A 152 -5.60 -2.57 10.24
N GLN A 153 -4.46 -2.96 9.66
CA GLN A 153 -3.91 -2.41 8.43
C GLN A 153 -4.04 -3.37 7.25
N ILE A 154 -3.83 -4.66 7.49
CA ILE A 154 -3.85 -5.69 6.46
C ILE A 154 -5.17 -6.44 6.51
N GLY A 155 -5.88 -6.47 5.38
CA GLY A 155 -6.95 -7.42 5.09
C GLY A 155 -6.43 -8.59 4.27
N TYR A 156 -7.20 -9.66 4.21
CA TYR A 156 -6.91 -10.84 3.39
C TYR A 156 -8.21 -11.39 2.79
N VAL A 157 -8.17 -11.74 1.52
CA VAL A 157 -9.29 -12.33 0.80
C VAL A 157 -8.81 -13.54 0.00
N ASP A 158 -9.65 -14.57 -0.08
CA ASP A 158 -9.42 -15.80 -0.85
C ASP A 158 -10.65 -16.21 -1.67
N SER A 159 -11.45 -15.24 -2.09
CA SER A 159 -12.62 -15.46 -2.93
C SER A 159 -12.30 -15.26 -4.41
N PRO A 160 -12.70 -16.17 -5.31
CA PRO A 160 -12.48 -16.02 -6.75
C PRO A 160 -13.40 -14.99 -7.42
N GLU A 161 -14.35 -14.42 -6.69
CA GLU A 161 -15.37 -13.52 -7.25
C GLU A 161 -15.06 -12.05 -7.04
N VAL A 162 -14.05 -11.71 -6.20
CA VAL A 162 -13.78 -10.32 -5.83
C VAL A 162 -13.24 -9.51 -6.99
N VAL A 163 -13.72 -8.28 -7.09
CA VAL A 163 -13.27 -7.25 -8.02
C VAL A 163 -13.12 -5.92 -7.28
N SER A 164 -12.63 -4.89 -7.93
CA SER A 164 -12.33 -3.60 -7.29
C SER A 164 -13.48 -3.01 -6.48
N THR A 165 -14.73 -3.13 -6.96
CA THR A 165 -15.89 -2.54 -6.28
C THR A 165 -16.24 -3.19 -4.95
N ASP A 166 -15.77 -4.42 -4.68
CA ASP A 166 -16.00 -5.10 -3.41
C ASP A 166 -15.16 -4.51 -2.27
N PHE A 167 -14.15 -3.72 -2.59
CA PHE A 167 -13.28 -3.07 -1.63
C PHE A 167 -13.60 -1.60 -1.38
N VAL A 168 -14.63 -1.05 -2.03
CA VAL A 168 -15.11 0.32 -1.78
C VAL A 168 -15.63 0.42 -0.33
N GLY A 169 -15.09 1.37 0.42
CA GLY A 169 -15.39 1.56 1.84
C GLY A 169 -14.57 0.65 2.79
N SER A 170 -13.55 -0.05 2.28
CA SER A 170 -12.62 -0.79 3.14
C SER A 170 -11.77 0.17 3.99
N ASP A 171 -11.78 -0.02 5.30
CA ASP A 171 -10.95 0.74 6.25
C ASP A 171 -9.52 0.22 6.37
N ARG A 172 -9.19 -0.88 5.69
CA ARG A 172 -7.85 -1.45 5.65
C ARG A 172 -6.93 -0.57 4.81
N ALA A 173 -5.65 -0.56 5.18
CA ALA A 173 -4.64 0.10 4.35
C ALA A 173 -4.45 -0.65 3.03
N GLY A 174 -4.47 -1.98 3.08
CA GLY A 174 -4.44 -2.86 1.92
C GLY A 174 -5.03 -4.23 2.22
N VAL A 175 -5.60 -4.87 1.21
CA VAL A 175 -6.20 -6.21 1.29
C VAL A 175 -5.45 -7.14 0.33
N VAL A 176 -4.77 -8.15 0.88
CA VAL A 176 -4.04 -9.15 0.08
C VAL A 176 -5.02 -10.09 -0.59
N ASP A 177 -4.88 -10.27 -1.90
CA ASP A 177 -5.60 -11.28 -2.66
C ASP A 177 -4.81 -12.60 -2.67
N GLY A 178 -5.21 -13.52 -1.80
CA GLY A 178 -4.49 -14.78 -1.61
C GLY A 178 -4.56 -15.71 -2.82
N LEU A 179 -5.65 -15.68 -3.58
CA LEU A 179 -5.79 -16.52 -4.79
C LEU A 179 -4.93 -16.01 -5.95
N ALA A 180 -4.57 -14.74 -5.94
CA ALA A 180 -3.70 -14.15 -6.95
C ALA A 180 -2.20 -14.28 -6.60
N THR A 181 -1.85 -14.72 -5.40
CA THR A 181 -0.45 -14.91 -4.99
C THR A 181 0.27 -15.93 -5.86
N LEU A 182 1.45 -15.58 -6.33
CA LEU A 182 2.32 -16.47 -7.12
C LEU A 182 3.70 -16.58 -6.46
N VAL A 183 4.26 -17.78 -6.48
CA VAL A 183 5.63 -18.04 -6.03
C VAL A 183 6.32 -18.91 -7.07
N ASN A 184 7.52 -18.56 -7.48
CA ASN A 184 8.32 -19.28 -8.46
C ASN A 184 9.82 -19.25 -8.11
N ASN A 185 10.68 -19.74 -9.01
CA ASN A 185 12.12 -19.77 -8.84
C ASN A 185 12.52 -20.41 -7.51
N GLU A 186 12.08 -21.64 -7.30
CA GLU A 186 12.37 -22.41 -6.09
C GLU A 186 11.99 -21.68 -4.80
N GLY A 187 10.88 -20.93 -4.85
CA GLY A 187 10.34 -20.21 -3.71
C GLY A 187 10.93 -18.82 -3.47
N LYS A 188 11.84 -18.34 -4.31
CA LYS A 188 12.54 -17.06 -4.07
C LYS A 188 11.96 -15.85 -4.78
N ASN A 189 11.02 -16.04 -5.69
CA ASN A 189 10.30 -14.94 -6.33
C ASN A 189 8.82 -15.02 -5.97
N ALA A 190 8.30 -13.97 -5.34
CA ALA A 190 6.90 -13.85 -4.97
C ALA A 190 6.25 -12.68 -5.72
N ILE A 191 5.02 -12.88 -6.16
CA ILE A 191 4.17 -11.82 -6.70
C ILE A 191 2.91 -11.77 -5.84
N LEU A 192 2.67 -10.62 -5.23
CA LEU A 192 1.48 -10.35 -4.42
C LEU A 192 0.60 -9.31 -5.10
N TYR A 193 -0.69 -9.47 -4.95
CA TYR A 193 -1.69 -8.51 -5.37
C TYR A 193 -2.37 -7.94 -4.13
N VAL A 194 -2.40 -6.61 -4.03
CA VAL A 194 -2.93 -5.91 -2.87
C VAL A 194 -3.92 -4.85 -3.33
N TRP A 195 -5.19 -5.07 -3.02
CA TRP A 195 -6.26 -4.10 -3.23
C TRP A 195 -6.20 -3.02 -2.16
N TYR A 196 -6.52 -1.79 -2.51
CA TYR A 196 -6.66 -0.70 -1.55
C TYR A 196 -7.64 0.36 -2.03
N ASP A 197 -8.56 0.74 -1.15
CA ASP A 197 -9.42 1.89 -1.37
C ASP A 197 -8.56 3.15 -1.20
N ASN A 198 -8.24 3.78 -2.33
CA ASN A 198 -7.33 4.92 -2.35
C ASN A 198 -7.96 6.22 -1.84
N GLU A 199 -9.27 6.25 -1.59
CA GLU A 199 -10.02 7.37 -1.05
C GLU A 199 -10.36 7.12 0.43
N TYR A 200 -11.29 6.20 0.71
CA TYR A 200 -11.78 5.92 2.05
C TYR A 200 -10.71 5.25 2.93
N GLY A 201 -10.08 4.18 2.44
CA GLY A 201 -9.04 3.47 3.18
C GLY A 201 -7.86 4.37 3.53
N TYR A 202 -7.43 5.22 2.60
CA TYR A 202 -6.40 6.21 2.87
C TYR A 202 -6.86 7.26 3.91
N SER A 203 -8.08 7.74 3.82
CA SER A 203 -8.63 8.69 4.79
C SER A 203 -8.64 8.12 6.21
N HIS A 204 -8.94 6.83 6.35
CA HIS A 204 -8.81 6.11 7.63
C HIS A 204 -7.39 6.12 8.17
N GLN A 205 -6.37 5.95 7.33
CA GLN A 205 -4.97 6.02 7.77
C GLN A 205 -4.61 7.43 8.26
N VAL A 206 -5.13 8.47 7.62
CA VAL A 206 -4.96 9.86 8.08
C VAL A 206 -5.57 10.05 9.47
N VAL A 207 -6.81 9.57 9.68
CA VAL A 207 -7.48 9.65 10.99
C VAL A 207 -6.67 8.94 12.06
N ARG A 208 -6.22 7.71 11.82
CA ARG A 208 -5.39 6.94 12.77
C ARG A 208 -4.09 7.66 13.15
N VAL A 209 -3.45 8.34 12.19
CA VAL A 209 -2.26 9.16 12.48
C VAL A 209 -2.62 10.37 13.35
N VAL A 210 -3.76 11.02 13.09
CA VAL A 210 -4.24 12.14 13.91
C VAL A 210 -4.58 11.68 15.34
N GLU A 211 -5.26 10.55 15.49
CA GLU A 211 -5.57 9.96 16.79
C GLU A 211 -4.28 9.65 17.58
N LYS A 212 -3.29 9.05 16.92
CA LYS A 212 -1.97 8.81 17.55
C LYS A 212 -1.29 10.10 17.99
N MET A 213 -1.30 11.15 17.16
CA MET A 213 -0.77 12.47 17.53
C MET A 213 -1.52 13.11 18.69
N ALA A 214 -2.81 12.84 18.82
CA ALA A 214 -3.65 13.33 19.91
C ALA A 214 -3.52 12.48 21.20
N GLY A 215 -2.67 11.46 21.22
CA GLY A 215 -2.53 10.53 22.33
C GLY A 215 -3.79 9.69 22.59
N GLN A 216 -4.65 9.51 21.57
CA GLN A 216 -5.82 8.66 21.67
C GLN A 216 -5.47 7.22 21.31
N ASP A 217 -5.94 6.29 22.13
CA ASP A 217 -5.88 4.87 21.78
C ASP A 217 -6.87 4.58 20.64
N VAL A 218 -6.37 3.95 19.58
CA VAL A 218 -7.24 3.44 18.52
C VAL A 218 -8.13 2.36 19.12
N PRO A 219 -9.48 2.43 18.96
CA PRO A 219 -10.37 1.42 19.49
C PRO A 219 -9.94 0.03 19.04
N ALA A 220 -9.55 -0.81 19.99
CA ALA A 220 -9.28 -2.22 19.70
C ALA A 220 -10.63 -2.95 19.73
N PHE A 221 -11.07 -3.48 18.59
CA PHE A 221 -12.20 -4.40 18.60
C PHE A 221 -11.80 -5.65 19.40
N PRO A 222 -12.73 -6.24 20.18
CA PRO A 222 -12.46 -7.49 20.86
C PRO A 222 -11.96 -8.52 19.86
N THR A 223 -10.83 -9.13 20.14
CA THR A 223 -10.40 -10.34 19.45
C THR A 223 -11.29 -11.48 19.94
N ALA A 224 -11.96 -12.17 19.02
CA ALA A 224 -12.75 -13.36 19.34
C ALA A 224 -11.87 -14.47 19.90
#